data_8047a0c5cdfbc23b9298fd1c06741b5f
#
_entry.id   8047a0c5cdfbc23b9298fd1c06741b5f
#
_cell.length_a   1.000
_cell.length_b   1.000
_cell.length_c   1.000
_cell.angle_alpha   90.00
_cell.angle_beta   90.00
_cell.angle_gamma   90.00
#
_symmetry.space_group_name_H-M   'P 1'
#
loop_
_entity.id
_entity.type
_entity.pdbx_description
1 polymer ?
#
loop_
_entity_poly.entity_id
_entity_poly.type
_entity_poly.pdbx_seq_one_letter_code
_entity_poly.pdbx_strand_id
1 'polypeptide(L)'
;MNVLILMGSPRLSGNTAELCRPFMEELRVNGVDVRYVTLADKDIRPCRGCYACQDISSEYGCCQKDEMPISDILWADLIVLATPIYAWYCAAPMKNVLDRHYGFNKFYGSAEGSLWAGKKVAIIATHGYEGAYATDPFEMGVERLCKHSNLTYVGLYSVQDEDNLASFQTADAVEGAKAFARKCMERK
;
A
#
# COMPACT_ATOMS: atom_id res chain seq x y z
N MET A 1 -9.56 -14.78 1.33
CA MET A 1 -8.57 -13.70 1.59
C MET A 1 -9.03 -12.46 0.85
N ASN A 2 -8.99 -11.34 1.51
CA ASN A 2 -9.41 -10.04 1.00
C ASN A 2 -8.15 -9.19 0.74
N VAL A 3 -7.99 -8.71 -0.47
CA VAL A 3 -6.83 -7.89 -0.85
C VAL A 3 -7.28 -6.49 -1.26
N LEU A 4 -6.68 -5.49 -0.62
CA LEU A 4 -6.84 -4.09 -0.98
C LEU A 4 -5.58 -3.60 -1.68
N ILE A 5 -5.72 -3.07 -2.88
CA ILE A 5 -4.65 -2.33 -3.55
C ILE A 5 -4.95 -0.84 -3.43
N LEU A 6 -4.08 -0.14 -2.71
CA LEU A 6 -4.07 1.32 -2.63
C LEU A 6 -3.16 1.85 -3.76
N MET A 7 -3.76 2.43 -4.78
CA MET A 7 -3.06 2.97 -5.93
C MET A 7 -2.72 4.45 -5.72
N GLY A 8 -1.48 4.72 -5.35
CA GLY A 8 -0.99 6.04 -4.97
C GLY A 8 -0.36 6.85 -6.12
N SER A 9 -0.32 6.32 -7.35
CA SER A 9 0.16 7.11 -8.48
C SER A 9 -0.79 8.26 -8.81
N PRO A 10 -0.28 9.46 -9.09
CA PRO A 10 -1.11 10.56 -9.59
C PRO A 10 -1.62 10.32 -11.03
N ARG A 11 -1.01 9.39 -11.76
CA ARG A 11 -1.46 8.96 -13.09
C ARG A 11 -2.27 7.67 -12.94
N LEU A 12 -3.60 7.75 -13.21
CA LEU A 12 -4.52 6.62 -13.00
C LEU A 12 -4.27 5.44 -13.94
N SER A 13 -3.71 5.68 -15.11
CA SER A 13 -3.40 4.67 -16.14
C SER A 13 -1.90 4.68 -16.53
N GLY A 14 -1.02 4.96 -15.56
CA GLY A 14 0.44 4.97 -15.78
C GLY A 14 1.11 3.64 -15.43
N ASN A 15 2.43 3.66 -15.40
CA ASN A 15 3.31 2.50 -15.20
C ASN A 15 2.94 1.65 -13.96
N THR A 16 2.64 2.30 -12.83
CA THR A 16 2.24 1.61 -11.61
C THR A 16 0.92 0.84 -11.79
N ALA A 17 -0.05 1.40 -12.53
CA ALA A 17 -1.31 0.73 -12.83
C ALA A 17 -1.09 -0.49 -13.75
N GLU A 18 -0.21 -0.37 -14.76
CA GLU A 18 0.17 -1.49 -15.64
C GLU A 18 0.77 -2.64 -14.83
N LEU A 19 1.62 -2.35 -13.86
CA LEU A 19 2.25 -3.36 -13.02
C LEU A 19 1.25 -4.04 -12.06
N CYS A 20 0.24 -3.30 -11.60
CA CYS A 20 -0.82 -3.85 -10.76
C CYS A 20 -1.76 -4.81 -11.52
N ARG A 21 -1.91 -4.66 -12.83
CA ARG A 21 -2.87 -5.44 -13.63
C ARG A 21 -2.60 -6.95 -13.55
N PRO A 22 -1.42 -7.47 -13.95
CA PRO A 22 -1.13 -8.90 -13.87
C PRO A 22 -1.14 -9.43 -12.43
N PHE A 23 -0.76 -8.62 -11.45
CA PHE A 23 -0.87 -8.96 -10.03
C PHE A 23 -2.32 -9.22 -9.62
N MET A 24 -3.25 -8.32 -10.00
CA MET A 24 -4.68 -8.47 -9.71
C MET A 24 -5.30 -9.66 -10.44
N GLU A 25 -4.93 -9.87 -11.70
CA GLU A 25 -5.42 -11.00 -12.49
C GLU A 25 -5.07 -12.32 -11.82
N GLU A 26 -3.81 -12.48 -11.39
CA GLU A 26 -3.34 -13.68 -10.69
C GLU A 26 -4.11 -13.91 -9.38
N LEU A 27 -4.34 -12.87 -8.58
CA LEU A 27 -5.14 -12.98 -7.37
C LEU A 27 -6.57 -13.46 -7.67
N ARG A 28 -7.23 -12.87 -8.67
CA ARG A 28 -8.62 -13.19 -9.04
C ARG A 28 -8.77 -14.62 -9.56
N VAL A 29 -7.83 -15.07 -10.39
CA VAL A 29 -7.80 -16.46 -10.89
C VAL A 29 -7.70 -17.46 -9.75
N ASN A 30 -7.03 -17.08 -8.64
CA ASN A 30 -6.93 -17.90 -7.43
C ASN A 30 -8.08 -17.67 -6.42
N GLY A 31 -9.18 -17.04 -6.81
CA GLY A 31 -10.39 -16.88 -5.99
C GLY A 31 -10.26 -15.87 -4.85
N VAL A 32 -9.34 -14.90 -4.98
CA VAL A 32 -9.14 -13.84 -4.01
C VAL A 32 -10.06 -12.65 -4.30
N ASP A 33 -10.71 -12.12 -3.28
CA ASP A 33 -11.49 -10.88 -3.40
C ASP A 33 -10.55 -9.67 -3.43
N VAL A 34 -10.59 -8.90 -4.52
CA VAL A 34 -9.70 -7.76 -4.74
C VAL A 34 -10.48 -6.46 -4.87
N ARG A 35 -10.14 -5.50 -4.01
CA ARG A 35 -10.54 -4.10 -4.16
C ARG A 35 -9.34 -3.28 -4.64
N TYR A 36 -9.60 -2.38 -5.58
CA TYR A 36 -8.59 -1.47 -6.13
C TYR A 36 -9.08 -0.04 -5.93
N VAL A 37 -8.35 0.73 -5.14
CA VAL A 37 -8.71 2.10 -4.77
C VAL A 37 -7.64 3.05 -5.28
N THR A 38 -8.01 3.90 -6.22
CA THR A 38 -7.19 5.01 -6.69
C THR A 38 -7.23 6.14 -5.66
N LEU A 39 -6.08 6.59 -5.20
CA LEU A 39 -5.99 7.62 -4.16
C LEU A 39 -5.94 9.04 -4.73
N ALA A 40 -5.51 9.18 -6.00
CA ALA A 40 -5.29 10.48 -6.62
C ALA A 40 -6.60 11.18 -7.04
N ASP A 41 -7.69 10.43 -7.20
CA ASP A 41 -9.02 10.96 -7.55
C ASP A 41 -9.92 11.18 -6.31
N LYS A 42 -9.36 11.01 -5.11
CA LYS A 42 -10.07 11.17 -3.84
C LYS A 42 -9.62 12.41 -3.07
N ASP A 43 -10.57 13.06 -2.40
CA ASP A 43 -10.25 14.09 -1.40
C ASP A 43 -9.72 13.41 -0.12
N ILE A 44 -8.43 13.07 -0.11
CA ILE A 44 -7.75 12.56 1.08
C ILE A 44 -6.80 13.63 1.60
N ARG A 45 -7.17 14.29 2.67
CA ARG A 45 -6.40 15.40 3.23
C ARG A 45 -5.20 14.91 4.05
N PRO A 46 -4.09 15.65 4.06
CA PRO A 46 -2.93 15.31 4.86
C PRO A 46 -3.27 15.28 6.37
N CYS A 47 -2.54 14.47 7.13
CA CYS A 47 -2.67 14.46 8.59
C CYS A 47 -2.36 15.83 9.18
N ARG A 48 -3.20 16.31 10.11
CA ARG A 48 -3.04 17.62 10.79
C ARG A 48 -2.26 17.52 12.09
N GLY A 49 -1.88 16.32 12.54
CA GLY A 49 -1.18 16.10 13.80
C GLY A 49 -2.00 16.49 15.04
N CYS A 50 -3.33 16.54 14.95
CA CYS A 50 -4.20 17.04 16.03
C CYS A 50 -4.52 16.03 17.13
N TYR A 51 -4.13 14.78 16.98
CA TYR A 51 -4.35 13.66 17.90
C TYR A 51 -5.82 13.32 18.22
N ALA A 52 -6.81 13.99 17.67
CA ALA A 52 -8.23 13.71 17.92
C ALA A 52 -8.63 12.24 17.65
N CYS A 53 -7.93 11.55 16.75
CA CYS A 53 -8.15 10.14 16.50
C CYS A 53 -7.73 9.22 17.67
N GLN A 54 -6.97 9.71 18.66
CA GLN A 54 -6.54 8.93 19.81
C GLN A 54 -7.57 8.94 20.95
N ASP A 55 -8.54 9.85 20.91
CA ASP A 55 -9.60 9.93 21.93
C ASP A 55 -10.61 8.79 21.82
N ILE A 56 -10.70 8.13 20.65
CA ILE A 56 -11.62 7.03 20.36
C ILE A 56 -10.82 5.74 20.19
N SER A 57 -11.03 4.79 21.08
CA SER A 57 -10.24 3.56 21.12
C SER A 57 -10.72 2.46 20.18
N SER A 58 -12.03 2.39 19.92
CA SER A 58 -12.68 1.28 19.23
C SER A 58 -12.78 1.44 17.71
N GLU A 59 -12.50 2.64 17.17
CA GLU A 59 -12.63 2.92 15.75
C GLU A 59 -11.60 3.93 15.25
N TYR A 60 -11.54 4.16 13.96
CA TYR A 60 -10.57 5.05 13.32
C TYR A 60 -10.56 6.49 13.89
N GLY A 61 -11.69 7.05 14.21
CA GLY A 61 -11.83 8.26 15.04
C GLY A 61 -11.24 9.57 14.50
N CYS A 62 -10.80 9.66 13.23
CA CYS A 62 -10.26 10.90 12.69
C CYS A 62 -11.33 11.99 12.55
N CYS A 63 -10.99 13.22 12.98
CA CYS A 63 -11.91 14.35 12.89
C CYS A 63 -12.10 14.88 11.45
N GLN A 64 -11.23 14.51 10.52
CA GLN A 64 -11.36 14.87 9.11
C GLN A 64 -12.42 13.99 8.45
N LYS A 65 -13.43 14.62 7.86
CA LYS A 65 -14.48 13.96 7.08
C LYS A 65 -14.14 14.11 5.61
N ASP A 66 -13.44 13.11 5.10
CA ASP A 66 -12.93 13.02 3.73
C ASP A 66 -13.02 11.59 3.19
N GLU A 67 -12.48 11.34 2.01
CA GLU A 67 -12.62 10.05 1.31
C GLU A 67 -11.52 9.03 1.69
N MET A 68 -10.94 9.12 2.87
CA MET A 68 -10.00 8.13 3.38
C MET A 68 -10.61 6.71 3.33
N PRO A 69 -9.98 5.71 2.68
CA PRO A 69 -10.57 4.38 2.46
C PRO A 69 -10.52 3.49 3.72
N ILE A 70 -11.09 3.96 4.81
CA ILE A 70 -11.01 3.32 6.13
C ILE A 70 -11.63 1.94 6.12
N SER A 71 -12.85 1.82 5.57
CA SER A 71 -13.59 0.57 5.50
C SER A 71 -12.86 -0.49 4.66
N ASP A 72 -12.21 -0.07 3.58
CA ASP A 72 -11.45 -0.97 2.71
C ASP A 72 -10.17 -1.45 3.40
N ILE A 73 -9.48 -0.55 4.12
CA ILE A 73 -8.29 -0.90 4.90
C ILE A 73 -8.65 -1.89 6.01
N LEU A 74 -9.76 -1.69 6.72
CA LEU A 74 -10.22 -2.60 7.78
C LEU A 74 -10.73 -3.93 7.23
N TRP A 75 -11.34 -3.95 6.05
CA TRP A 75 -11.83 -5.16 5.38
C TRP A 75 -10.71 -6.09 4.88
N ALA A 76 -9.57 -5.54 4.48
CA ALA A 76 -8.49 -6.28 3.86
C ALA A 76 -7.74 -7.20 4.85
N ASP A 77 -7.33 -8.36 4.38
CA ASP A 77 -6.31 -9.22 5.02
C ASP A 77 -4.90 -8.84 4.56
N LEU A 78 -4.78 -8.38 3.32
CA LEU A 78 -3.55 -7.87 2.71
C LEU A 78 -3.78 -6.49 2.11
N ILE A 79 -2.91 -5.54 2.45
CA ILE A 79 -2.88 -4.19 1.90
C ILE A 79 -1.66 -4.06 1.01
N VAL A 80 -1.87 -3.76 -0.27
CA VAL A 80 -0.81 -3.52 -1.25
C VAL A 80 -0.66 -2.03 -1.47
N LEU A 81 0.52 -1.51 -1.17
CA LEU A 81 0.90 -0.11 -1.39
C LEU A 81 1.51 0.02 -2.79
N ALA A 82 0.70 0.41 -3.78
CA ALA A 82 1.13 0.56 -5.16
C ALA A 82 1.46 2.03 -5.45
N THR A 83 2.73 2.36 -5.73
CA THR A 83 3.17 3.76 -5.86
C THR A 83 4.38 3.91 -6.76
N PRO A 84 4.49 5.01 -7.54
CA PRO A 84 5.78 5.40 -8.08
C PRO A 84 6.66 5.95 -6.96
N ILE A 85 7.97 5.77 -7.10
CA ILE A 85 8.94 6.37 -6.19
C ILE A 85 9.32 7.76 -6.69
N TYR A 86 8.98 8.77 -5.91
CA TYR A 86 9.35 10.16 -6.12
C TYR A 86 10.21 10.63 -4.95
N ALA A 87 11.36 11.22 -5.23
CA ALA A 87 12.31 11.65 -4.19
C ALA A 87 12.59 10.54 -3.16
N TRP A 88 12.82 9.31 -3.63
CA TRP A 88 13.08 8.10 -2.83
C TRP A 88 11.97 7.68 -1.87
N TYR A 89 10.76 8.21 -2.06
CA TYR A 89 9.60 7.89 -1.22
C TYR A 89 8.35 7.69 -2.09
N CYS A 90 7.23 7.33 -1.46
CA CYS A 90 5.97 7.19 -2.19
C CYS A 90 5.45 8.55 -2.68
N ALA A 91 4.61 8.52 -3.71
CA ALA A 91 3.92 9.72 -4.19
C ALA A 91 2.94 10.29 -3.13
N ALA A 92 2.66 11.59 -3.22
CA ALA A 92 1.87 12.33 -2.23
C ALA A 92 0.49 11.71 -1.90
N PRO A 93 -0.30 11.18 -2.85
CA PRO A 93 -1.57 10.54 -2.50
C PRO A 93 -1.41 9.35 -1.55
N MET A 94 -0.36 8.53 -1.73
CA MET A 94 -0.03 7.43 -0.82
C MET A 94 0.44 7.96 0.53
N LYS A 95 1.26 9.00 0.54
CA LYS A 95 1.76 9.61 1.79
C LYS A 95 0.64 10.16 2.66
N ASN A 96 -0.39 10.75 2.07
CA ASN A 96 -1.57 11.21 2.80
C ASN A 96 -2.26 10.08 3.58
N VAL A 97 -2.35 8.89 3.00
CA VAL A 97 -2.90 7.71 3.68
C VAL A 97 -1.98 7.24 4.79
N LEU A 98 -0.67 7.10 4.49
CA LEU A 98 0.32 6.61 5.45
C LEU A 98 0.47 7.52 6.66
N ASP A 99 0.47 8.83 6.50
CA ASP A 99 0.56 9.79 7.62
C ASP A 99 -0.64 9.73 8.56
N ARG A 100 -1.75 9.18 8.09
CA ARG A 100 -2.96 9.02 8.90
C ARG A 100 -3.05 7.67 9.61
N HIS A 101 -1.96 6.90 9.64
CA HIS A 101 -1.87 5.62 10.37
C HIS A 101 -2.20 5.75 11.86
N TYR A 102 -2.02 6.93 12.45
CA TYR A 102 -2.40 7.20 13.85
C TYR A 102 -3.88 6.91 14.13
N GLY A 103 -4.75 7.03 13.14
CA GLY A 103 -6.15 6.65 13.28
C GLY A 103 -6.36 5.16 13.47
N PHE A 104 -5.45 4.33 12.97
CA PHE A 104 -5.46 2.87 13.13
C PHE A 104 -4.64 2.41 14.34
N ASN A 105 -3.55 3.12 14.67
CA ASN A 105 -2.68 2.79 15.79
C ASN A 105 -3.20 3.47 17.05
N LYS A 106 -3.91 2.70 17.85
CA LYS A 106 -4.43 3.15 19.15
C LYS A 106 -3.48 2.71 20.26
N PHE A 107 -3.41 3.48 21.31
CA PHE A 107 -2.69 3.10 22.53
C PHE A 107 -1.21 2.76 22.32
N TYR A 108 -0.41 3.76 22.04
CA TYR A 108 1.03 3.62 22.04
C TYR A 108 1.50 2.89 23.29
N GLY A 109 2.05 1.68 23.11
CA GLY A 109 2.60 0.87 24.19
C GLY A 109 1.63 -0.02 24.95
N SER A 110 0.34 -0.09 24.56
CA SER A 110 -0.58 -1.07 25.14
C SER A 110 -0.63 -2.36 24.31
N ALA A 111 -0.97 -3.49 24.97
CA ALA A 111 -1.15 -4.78 24.31
C ALA A 111 -2.41 -4.85 23.41
N GLU A 112 -3.28 -3.88 23.49
CA GLU A 112 -4.52 -3.81 22.70
C GLU A 112 -4.27 -3.44 21.23
N GLY A 113 -3.06 -2.95 20.91
CA GLY A 113 -2.53 -2.88 19.59
C GLY A 113 -3.22 -1.89 18.67
N SER A 114 -3.14 -2.17 17.38
CA SER A 114 -3.69 -1.34 16.34
C SER A 114 -4.93 -1.98 15.71
N LEU A 115 -5.85 -1.16 15.19
CA LEU A 115 -7.10 -1.63 14.55
C LEU A 115 -6.84 -2.46 13.28
N TRP A 116 -5.67 -2.38 12.72
CA TRP A 116 -5.23 -3.14 11.54
C TRP A 116 -4.17 -4.19 11.87
N ALA A 117 -3.93 -4.47 13.16
CA ALA A 117 -2.99 -5.51 13.58
C ALA A 117 -3.29 -6.87 12.93
N GLY A 118 -2.24 -7.63 12.65
CA GLY A 118 -2.34 -8.96 12.03
C GLY A 118 -2.52 -8.96 10.51
N LYS A 119 -2.79 -7.82 9.89
CA LYS A 119 -2.86 -7.72 8.43
C LYS A 119 -1.49 -7.82 7.79
N LYS A 120 -1.46 -8.26 6.53
CA LYS A 120 -0.25 -8.26 5.70
C LYS A 120 -0.13 -6.94 4.94
N VAL A 121 1.12 -6.53 4.67
CA VAL A 121 1.44 -5.37 3.82
C VAL A 121 2.47 -5.78 2.78
N ALA A 122 2.23 -5.40 1.53
CA ALA A 122 3.15 -5.58 0.42
C ALA A 122 3.32 -4.27 -0.36
N ILE A 123 4.40 -4.13 -1.11
CA ILE A 123 4.67 -2.95 -1.94
C ILE A 123 4.75 -3.38 -3.40
N ILE A 124 4.10 -2.62 -4.28
CA ILE A 124 4.36 -2.59 -5.72
C ILE A 124 4.88 -1.21 -6.06
N ALA A 125 6.11 -1.12 -6.59
CA ALA A 125 6.71 0.17 -6.90
C ALA A 125 7.22 0.27 -8.34
N THR A 126 7.18 1.49 -8.87
CA THR A 126 7.85 1.87 -10.11
C THR A 126 8.82 3.01 -9.82
N HIS A 127 9.99 3.00 -10.43
CA HIS A 127 11.06 3.93 -10.10
C HIS A 127 11.96 4.22 -11.30
N GLY A 128 12.62 5.40 -11.34
CA GLY A 128 13.52 5.78 -12.43
C GLY A 128 14.99 5.43 -12.18
N TYR A 129 15.42 5.31 -10.91
CA TYR A 129 16.78 4.94 -10.56
C TYR A 129 16.90 3.43 -10.36
N GLU A 130 18.15 2.93 -10.26
CA GLU A 130 18.43 1.52 -10.09
C GLU A 130 17.84 0.95 -8.77
N GLY A 131 17.15 -0.16 -8.87
CA GLY A 131 16.63 -1.09 -7.87
C GLY A 131 16.59 -0.59 -6.42
N ALA A 132 17.39 -1.20 -5.57
CA ALA A 132 17.44 -0.90 -4.14
C ALA A 132 17.77 0.57 -3.82
N TYR A 133 18.66 1.20 -4.60
CA TYR A 133 18.94 2.63 -4.43
C TYR A 133 17.68 3.50 -4.50
N ALA A 134 16.73 3.13 -5.36
CA ALA A 134 15.48 3.87 -5.51
C ALA A 134 14.47 3.54 -4.40
N THR A 135 14.36 2.28 -4.00
CA THR A 135 13.23 1.79 -3.20
C THR A 135 13.50 1.67 -1.71
N ASP A 136 14.76 1.45 -1.28
CA ASP A 136 15.13 1.18 0.11
C ASP A 136 14.58 2.19 1.12
N PRO A 137 14.62 3.53 0.89
CA PRO A 137 14.13 4.46 1.89
C PRO A 137 12.63 4.32 2.15
N PHE A 138 11.84 4.05 1.11
CA PHE A 138 10.40 3.81 1.25
C PHE A 138 10.12 2.44 1.88
N GLU A 139 10.77 1.39 1.38
CA GLU A 139 10.62 0.03 1.89
C GLU A 139 10.95 -0.05 3.38
N MET A 140 12.10 0.49 3.80
CA MET A 140 12.49 0.56 5.21
C MET A 140 11.46 1.31 6.07
N GLY A 141 10.87 2.38 5.54
CA GLY A 141 9.80 3.11 6.22
C GLY A 141 8.57 2.25 6.44
N VAL A 142 8.17 1.47 5.44
CA VAL A 142 7.03 0.56 5.52
C VAL A 142 7.31 -0.61 6.46
N GLU A 143 8.50 -1.20 6.44
CA GLU A 143 8.89 -2.25 7.39
C GLU A 143 8.80 -1.77 8.85
N ARG A 144 9.29 -0.57 9.13
CA ARG A 144 9.19 0.05 10.46
C ARG A 144 7.74 0.30 10.86
N LEU A 145 6.90 0.78 9.92
CA LEU A 145 5.47 0.95 10.15
C LEU A 145 4.80 -0.39 10.46
N CYS A 146 5.13 -1.43 9.71
CA CYS A 146 4.60 -2.78 9.95
C CYS A 146 4.97 -3.28 11.34
N LYS A 147 6.24 -3.19 11.72
CA LYS A 147 6.70 -3.57 13.06
C LYS A 147 5.98 -2.78 14.16
N HIS A 148 5.85 -1.46 13.96
CA HIS A 148 5.18 -0.57 14.92
C HIS A 148 3.68 -0.85 15.07
N SER A 149 3.03 -1.31 14.00
CA SER A 149 1.58 -1.49 13.91
C SER A 149 1.13 -2.94 14.05
N ASN A 150 2.03 -3.87 14.38
CA ASN A 150 1.77 -5.32 14.43
C ASN A 150 1.22 -5.87 13.10
N LEU A 151 1.76 -5.37 11.99
CA LEU A 151 1.50 -5.84 10.63
C LEU A 151 2.62 -6.80 10.19
N THR A 152 2.31 -7.65 9.22
CA THR A 152 3.31 -8.54 8.60
C THR A 152 3.73 -7.97 7.25
N TYR A 153 4.99 -7.57 7.14
CA TYR A 153 5.56 -7.16 5.85
C TYR A 153 5.85 -8.41 4.99
N VAL A 154 5.35 -8.42 3.74
CA VAL A 154 5.50 -9.56 2.81
C VAL A 154 6.68 -9.36 1.87
N GLY A 155 6.92 -8.12 1.47
CA GLY A 155 8.00 -7.74 0.56
C GLY A 155 7.59 -6.69 -0.45
N LEU A 156 8.55 -6.41 -1.34
CA LEU A 156 8.44 -5.47 -2.43
C LEU A 156 8.56 -6.22 -3.77
N TYR A 157 7.76 -5.80 -4.74
CA TYR A 157 7.98 -6.01 -6.17
C TYR A 157 8.10 -4.68 -6.88
N SER A 158 9.18 -4.46 -7.63
CA SER A 158 9.39 -3.19 -8.32
C SER A 158 9.98 -3.39 -9.72
N VAL A 159 9.68 -2.45 -10.60
CA VAL A 159 10.22 -2.40 -11.96
C VAL A 159 10.72 -0.99 -12.24
N GLN A 160 11.91 -0.90 -12.84
CA GLN A 160 12.50 0.36 -13.26
C GLN A 160 11.79 0.89 -14.50
N ASP A 161 11.51 2.19 -14.49
CA ASP A 161 10.99 2.94 -15.63
C ASP A 161 12.16 3.38 -16.51
N GLU A 162 12.20 2.85 -17.72
CA GLU A 162 13.17 3.21 -18.75
C GLU A 162 12.57 4.22 -19.74
N ASP A 163 11.70 5.11 -19.26
CA ASP A 163 10.93 6.07 -20.07
C ASP A 163 10.02 5.42 -21.13
N ASN A 164 9.64 4.17 -20.89
CA ASN A 164 8.85 3.39 -21.81
C ASN A 164 7.80 2.53 -21.09
N LEU A 165 6.52 2.80 -21.34
CA LEU A 165 5.41 2.01 -20.80
C LEU A 165 5.53 0.50 -21.11
N ALA A 166 6.14 0.13 -22.25
CA ALA A 166 6.36 -1.26 -22.63
C ALA A 166 7.25 -2.02 -21.63
N SER A 167 8.12 -1.34 -20.86
CA SER A 167 8.94 -1.98 -19.82
C SER A 167 8.09 -2.70 -18.76
N PHE A 168 6.86 -2.22 -18.53
CA PHE A 168 5.91 -2.79 -17.56
C PHE A 168 5.00 -3.87 -18.16
N GLN A 169 5.10 -4.10 -19.47
CA GLN A 169 4.32 -5.08 -20.24
C GLN A 169 5.16 -6.24 -20.75
N THR A 170 6.47 -6.25 -20.44
CA THR A 170 7.35 -7.37 -20.80
C THR A 170 6.90 -8.67 -20.12
N ALA A 171 7.25 -9.82 -20.72
CA ALA A 171 6.95 -11.11 -20.13
C ALA A 171 7.52 -11.24 -18.70
N ASP A 172 8.71 -10.72 -18.46
CA ASP A 172 9.38 -10.75 -17.15
C ASP A 172 8.65 -9.88 -16.12
N ALA A 173 8.25 -8.67 -16.49
CA ALA A 173 7.48 -7.79 -15.60
C ALA A 173 6.11 -8.39 -15.26
N VAL A 174 5.43 -8.98 -16.22
CA VAL A 174 4.14 -9.63 -16.04
C VAL A 174 4.27 -10.86 -15.14
N GLU A 175 5.23 -11.75 -15.43
CA GLU A 175 5.43 -12.97 -14.63
C GLU A 175 5.95 -12.64 -13.22
N GLY A 176 6.82 -11.65 -13.07
CA GLY A 176 7.27 -11.17 -11.77
C GLY A 176 6.11 -10.67 -10.90
N ALA A 177 5.18 -9.89 -11.48
CA ALA A 177 3.98 -9.43 -10.78
C ALA A 177 3.07 -10.59 -10.35
N LYS A 178 2.88 -11.59 -11.22
CA LYS A 178 2.12 -12.81 -10.90
C LYS A 178 2.80 -13.64 -9.83
N ALA A 179 4.12 -13.84 -9.92
CA ALA A 179 4.89 -14.56 -8.92
C ALA A 179 4.80 -13.88 -7.55
N PHE A 180 4.83 -12.54 -7.53
CA PHE A 180 4.67 -11.77 -6.30
C PHE A 180 3.26 -11.90 -5.72
N ALA A 181 2.22 -11.97 -6.55
CA ALA A 181 0.85 -12.25 -6.11
C ALA A 181 0.76 -13.63 -5.43
N ARG A 182 1.37 -14.67 -6.02
CA ARG A 182 1.44 -16.02 -5.43
C ARG A 182 2.13 -16.01 -4.07
N LYS A 183 3.29 -15.33 -3.95
CA LYS A 183 4.00 -15.13 -2.68
C LYS A 183 3.11 -14.46 -1.62
N CYS A 184 2.33 -13.45 -2.00
CA CYS A 184 1.42 -12.76 -1.09
C CYS A 184 0.30 -13.66 -0.54
N MET A 185 -0.12 -14.67 -1.31
CA MET A 185 -1.15 -15.62 -0.92
C MET A 185 -0.64 -16.72 0.03
N GLU A 186 0.67 -16.95 0.14
CA GLU A 186 1.24 -17.97 1.02
C GLU A 186 0.82 -17.71 2.47
N ARG A 187 0.38 -18.80 3.13
CA ARG A 187 0.12 -18.79 4.57
C ARG A 187 1.46 -18.96 5.30
N LYS A 188 1.85 -17.95 6.06
CA LYS A 188 2.90 -18.13 7.06
C LYS A 188 2.30 -18.61 8.36
#